data_13b7c538807dce9b53a160ff053357ab
#
_entry.id   13b7c538807dce9b53a160ff053357ab
#
_cell.length_a   1.000
_cell.length_b   1.000
_cell.length_c   1.000
_cell.angle_alpha   90.00
_cell.angle_beta   90.00
_cell.angle_gamma   90.00
#
_symmetry.space_group_name_H-M   'P 1'
#
loop_
_entity.id
_entity.type
_entity.pdbx_description
1 polymer ?
#
loop_
_entity_poly.entity_id
_entity_poly.type
_entity_poly.pdbx_seq_one_letter_code
_entity_poly.pdbx_strand_id
1 'polypeptide(L)'
;MQEKEYKYVYKRSRSVAIVVRDGKILMERVVYFGREFYTVPGGGIEEGETPEQAALRELKEECGLEGKIIRPLAVQYKYDGSAEYSFEVEVSEDQEAITGYDPEETGENPPLKEVLWMSLDEISEKDRAFLWFYGLLTVDGYFEEIKSWGGEISYPGEGM
;
A
#
# COMPACT_ATOMS: atom_id res chain seq x y z
N MET A 1 5.69 14.17 -31.93
CA MET A 1 6.46 12.96 -31.74
C MET A 1 6.83 12.76 -30.28
N GLN A 2 7.54 13.67 -29.71
CA GLN A 2 7.96 13.60 -28.32
C GLN A 2 6.76 13.63 -27.37
N GLU A 3 5.76 14.38 -27.75
CA GLU A 3 4.57 14.51 -26.91
C GLU A 3 3.85 13.18 -26.71
N LYS A 4 3.89 12.28 -27.69
CA LYS A 4 3.28 10.97 -27.52
C LYS A 4 3.97 10.17 -26.45
N GLU A 5 5.29 10.26 -26.40
CA GLU A 5 6.06 9.52 -25.41
C GLU A 5 5.77 10.01 -24.00
N TYR A 6 5.59 11.31 -23.84
CA TYR A 6 5.26 11.85 -22.53
C TYR A 6 3.89 11.41 -22.06
N LYS A 7 2.97 11.20 -22.98
CA LYS A 7 1.63 10.71 -22.61
C LYS A 7 1.69 9.31 -22.03
N TYR A 8 2.65 8.51 -22.46
CA TYR A 8 2.75 7.14 -21.97
C TYR A 8 3.34 7.07 -20.56
N VAL A 9 4.02 8.10 -20.13
CA VAL A 9 4.52 8.13 -18.76
C VAL A 9 3.49 8.72 -17.80
N TYR A 10 2.39 9.23 -18.32
CA TYR A 10 1.31 9.73 -17.48
C TYR A 10 0.76 8.59 -16.64
N LYS A 11 0.82 8.76 -15.34
CA LYS A 11 0.39 7.72 -14.43
C LYS A 11 -1.04 7.97 -13.99
N ARG A 12 -1.81 6.89 -13.95
CA ARG A 12 -3.16 6.96 -13.42
C ARG A 12 -3.11 7.00 -11.91
N SER A 13 -4.20 7.46 -11.31
CA SER A 13 -4.33 7.49 -9.85
C SER A 13 -4.32 6.09 -9.28
N ARG A 14 -3.91 5.97 -8.02
CA ARG A 14 -3.75 4.69 -7.33
C ARG A 14 -4.47 4.74 -5.99
N SER A 15 -4.82 3.57 -5.48
CA SER A 15 -5.49 3.43 -4.20
C SER A 15 -4.86 2.29 -3.43
N VAL A 16 -4.63 2.49 -2.13
CA VAL A 16 -4.06 1.45 -1.28
C VAL A 16 -4.93 1.22 -0.06
N ALA A 17 -4.84 0.00 0.48
CA ALA A 17 -5.57 -0.41 1.67
C ALA A 17 -4.60 -0.62 2.82
N ILE A 18 -4.84 0.07 3.94
CA ILE A 18 -4.09 -0.15 5.17
C ILE A 18 -4.97 -1.03 6.06
N VAL A 19 -4.55 -2.28 6.25
CA VAL A 19 -5.29 -3.26 7.04
C VAL A 19 -4.44 -3.62 8.25
N VAL A 20 -5.03 -3.46 9.43
CA VAL A 20 -4.34 -3.74 10.69
C VAL A 20 -5.10 -4.82 11.44
N ARG A 21 -4.38 -5.79 11.96
CA ARG A 21 -4.95 -6.88 12.76
C ARG A 21 -3.94 -7.27 13.83
N ASP A 22 -4.37 -7.25 15.08
CA ASP A 22 -3.53 -7.66 16.23
C ASP A 22 -2.17 -6.97 16.25
N GLY A 23 -2.17 -5.66 15.96
CA GLY A 23 -0.97 -4.86 15.98
C GLY A 23 -0.05 -5.05 14.79
N LYS A 24 -0.49 -5.79 13.80
CA LYS A 24 0.30 -6.02 12.57
C LYS A 24 -0.40 -5.44 11.37
N ILE A 25 0.40 -5.08 10.38
CA ILE A 25 -0.05 -4.47 9.15
C ILE A 25 0.07 -5.51 8.04
N LEU A 26 -0.96 -5.57 7.20
CA LEU A 26 -0.93 -6.44 6.02
C LEU A 26 0.03 -5.84 5.00
N MET A 27 1.08 -6.59 4.68
CA MET A 27 2.12 -6.14 3.77
C MET A 27 2.32 -7.13 2.63
N GLU A 28 2.91 -6.64 1.58
CA GLU A 28 3.26 -7.44 0.40
C GLU A 28 4.76 -7.33 0.17
N ARG A 29 5.41 -8.48 0.03
CA ARG A 29 6.80 -8.52 -0.40
C ARG A 29 6.83 -8.50 -1.92
N VAL A 30 7.49 -7.52 -2.47
CA VAL A 30 7.51 -7.27 -3.91
C VAL A 30 8.97 -7.26 -4.37
N VAL A 31 9.24 -7.93 -5.49
CA VAL A 31 10.55 -7.89 -6.13
C VAL A 31 10.33 -7.36 -7.54
N TYR A 32 10.90 -6.20 -7.81
CA TYR A 32 10.69 -5.52 -9.07
C TYR A 32 12.04 -5.04 -9.60
N PHE A 33 12.41 -5.50 -10.78
CA PHE A 33 13.72 -5.19 -11.39
C PHE A 33 14.88 -5.49 -10.43
N GLY A 34 14.81 -6.65 -9.75
CA GLY A 34 15.88 -7.08 -8.86
C GLY A 34 15.90 -6.38 -7.50
N ARG A 35 14.93 -5.52 -7.22
CA ARG A 35 14.85 -4.80 -5.94
C ARG A 35 13.69 -5.33 -5.12
N GLU A 36 13.98 -5.65 -3.88
CA GLU A 36 12.97 -6.15 -2.95
C GLU A 36 12.51 -5.01 -2.04
N PHE A 37 11.21 -4.92 -1.86
CA PHE A 37 10.63 -3.97 -0.89
C PHE A 37 9.30 -4.53 -0.39
N TYR A 38 8.84 -3.97 0.72
CA TYR A 38 7.56 -4.32 1.31
C TYR A 38 6.63 -3.11 1.22
N THR A 39 5.39 -3.36 0.83
CA THR A 39 4.41 -2.30 0.67
C THR A 39 3.03 -2.82 1.07
N VAL A 40 2.05 -1.94 1.02
CA VAL A 40 0.66 -2.32 1.33
C VAL A 40 -0.08 -2.66 0.04
N PRO A 41 -1.17 -3.43 0.14
CA PRO A 41 -1.96 -3.78 -1.05
C PRO A 41 -2.51 -2.54 -1.73
N GLY A 42 -2.50 -2.55 -3.05
CA GLY A 42 -3.05 -1.45 -3.81
C GLY A 42 -2.67 -1.51 -5.27
N GLY A 43 -3.19 -0.57 -6.03
CA GLY A 43 -2.90 -0.49 -7.45
C GLY A 43 -3.67 0.64 -8.13
N GLY A 44 -3.65 0.61 -9.44
CA GLY A 44 -4.29 1.65 -10.24
C GLY A 44 -5.80 1.62 -10.19
N ILE A 45 -6.40 2.79 -10.17
CA ILE A 45 -7.85 2.95 -10.21
C ILE A 45 -8.30 2.77 -11.66
N GLU A 46 -9.29 1.92 -11.87
CA GLU A 46 -9.81 1.66 -13.21
C GLU A 46 -10.87 2.68 -13.59
N GLU A 47 -11.11 2.81 -14.89
CA GLU A 47 -12.10 3.73 -15.37
C GLU A 47 -13.48 3.41 -14.80
N GLY A 48 -14.16 4.42 -14.28
CA GLY A 48 -15.47 4.26 -13.67
C GLY A 48 -15.44 3.78 -12.23
N GLU A 49 -14.26 3.51 -11.70
CA GLU A 49 -14.10 2.99 -10.34
C GLU A 49 -13.81 4.14 -9.38
N THR A 50 -14.41 4.09 -8.19
CA THR A 50 -14.05 5.05 -7.15
C THR A 50 -12.74 4.62 -6.50
N PRO A 51 -12.02 5.54 -5.83
CA PRO A 51 -10.83 5.15 -5.08
C PRO A 51 -11.10 4.06 -4.04
N GLU A 52 -12.24 4.12 -3.36
CA GLU A 52 -12.61 3.11 -2.38
C GLU A 52 -12.79 1.74 -3.03
N GLN A 53 -13.48 1.71 -4.17
CA GLN A 53 -13.68 0.46 -4.88
C GLN A 53 -12.35 -0.14 -5.34
N ALA A 54 -11.44 0.70 -5.79
CA ALA A 54 -10.13 0.24 -6.23
C ALA A 54 -9.34 -0.39 -5.08
N ALA A 55 -9.34 0.25 -3.92
CA ALA A 55 -8.64 -0.28 -2.75
C ALA A 55 -9.17 -1.66 -2.38
N LEU A 56 -10.50 -1.82 -2.36
CA LEU A 56 -11.09 -3.09 -1.99
C LEU A 56 -10.87 -4.17 -3.06
N ARG A 57 -10.92 -3.80 -4.33
CA ARG A 57 -10.65 -4.74 -5.41
C ARG A 57 -9.22 -5.24 -5.37
N GLU A 58 -8.27 -4.34 -5.22
CA GLU A 58 -6.86 -4.72 -5.14
C GLU A 58 -6.59 -5.62 -3.94
N LEU A 59 -7.19 -5.31 -2.80
CA LEU A 59 -7.05 -6.13 -1.60
C LEU A 59 -7.54 -7.55 -1.87
N LYS A 60 -8.65 -7.69 -2.56
CA LYS A 60 -9.18 -9.00 -2.87
C LYS A 60 -8.30 -9.75 -3.87
N GLU A 61 -7.86 -9.07 -4.91
CA GLU A 61 -7.01 -9.72 -5.93
C GLU A 61 -5.67 -10.16 -5.37
N GLU A 62 -5.04 -9.29 -4.60
CA GLU A 62 -3.68 -9.55 -4.15
C GLU A 62 -3.61 -10.37 -2.86
N CYS A 63 -4.59 -10.24 -1.99
CA CYS A 63 -4.54 -10.85 -0.66
C CYS A 63 -5.69 -11.80 -0.37
N GLY A 64 -6.67 -11.91 -1.27
CA GLY A 64 -7.81 -12.79 -1.08
C GLY A 64 -8.76 -12.36 0.01
N LEU A 65 -8.70 -11.11 0.44
CA LEU A 65 -9.49 -10.62 1.56
C LEU A 65 -10.61 -9.69 1.09
N GLU A 66 -11.77 -9.84 1.72
CA GLU A 66 -12.87 -8.94 1.51
C GLU A 66 -12.89 -7.93 2.65
N GLY A 67 -12.70 -6.67 2.30
CA GLY A 67 -12.58 -5.61 3.29
C GLY A 67 -13.75 -4.66 3.25
N LYS A 68 -13.77 -3.82 4.26
CA LYS A 68 -14.76 -2.75 4.41
C LYS A 68 -13.99 -1.46 4.71
N ILE A 69 -14.29 -0.40 3.98
CA ILE A 69 -13.66 0.90 4.23
C ILE A 69 -14.10 1.43 5.59
N ILE A 70 -13.12 1.75 6.44
CA ILE A 70 -13.40 2.43 7.71
C ILE A 70 -13.39 3.93 7.48
N ARG A 71 -12.30 4.45 6.88
CA ARG A 71 -12.17 5.89 6.63
C ARG A 71 -11.00 6.16 5.69
N PRO A 72 -10.99 7.31 5.02
CA PRO A 72 -9.81 7.72 4.26
C PRO A 72 -8.70 8.16 5.23
N LEU A 73 -7.46 7.92 4.85
CA LEU A 73 -6.31 8.31 5.64
C LEU A 73 -5.55 9.47 5.01
N ALA A 74 -5.27 9.38 3.70
CA ALA A 74 -4.48 10.42 3.04
C ALA A 74 -4.79 10.45 1.55
N VAL A 75 -4.55 11.62 0.96
CA VAL A 75 -4.57 11.79 -0.49
C VAL A 75 -3.29 12.57 -0.84
N GLN A 76 -2.47 12.00 -1.71
CA GLN A 76 -1.24 12.66 -2.14
C GLN A 76 -1.38 13.00 -3.62
N TYR A 77 -1.39 14.28 -3.93
CA TYR A 77 -1.53 14.73 -5.31
C TYR A 77 -0.17 14.89 -5.96
N LYS A 78 -0.06 14.43 -7.19
CA LYS A 78 1.15 14.55 -7.97
C LYS A 78 0.98 15.65 -9.01
N TYR A 79 2.09 16.19 -9.49
CA TYR A 79 1.99 17.29 -10.43
C TYR A 79 1.58 16.86 -11.84
N ASP A 80 1.49 15.57 -12.11
CA ASP A 80 0.92 15.09 -13.38
C ASP A 80 -0.60 15.02 -13.34
N GLY A 81 -1.22 15.42 -12.22
CA GLY A 81 -2.67 15.41 -12.06
C GLY A 81 -3.23 14.15 -11.46
N SER A 82 -2.41 13.12 -11.28
CA SER A 82 -2.84 11.90 -10.63
C SER A 82 -2.76 12.04 -9.11
N ALA A 83 -3.35 11.10 -8.39
CA ALA A 83 -3.33 11.09 -6.94
C ALA A 83 -3.16 9.68 -6.41
N GLU A 84 -2.63 9.58 -5.20
CA GLU A 84 -2.62 8.32 -4.46
C GLU A 84 -3.51 8.47 -3.24
N TYR A 85 -4.47 7.56 -3.14
CA TYR A 85 -5.44 7.53 -2.05
C TYR A 85 -5.09 6.38 -1.12
N SER A 86 -5.24 6.60 0.18
CA SER A 86 -5.07 5.53 1.15
C SER A 86 -6.26 5.49 2.09
N PHE A 87 -6.66 4.27 2.44
CA PHE A 87 -7.83 4.03 3.28
C PHE A 87 -7.50 3.04 4.38
N GLU A 88 -8.07 3.27 5.54
CA GLU A 88 -8.08 2.25 6.57
C GLU A 88 -9.20 1.29 6.26
N VAL A 89 -8.87 -0.02 6.20
CA VAL A 89 -9.79 -1.05 5.76
C VAL A 89 -9.86 -2.13 6.84
N GLU A 90 -11.07 -2.54 7.17
CA GLU A 90 -11.31 -3.59 8.13
C GLU A 90 -11.55 -4.92 7.42
N VAL A 91 -10.97 -5.99 7.96
CA VAL A 91 -11.17 -7.35 7.47
C VAL A 91 -11.56 -8.20 8.67
N SER A 92 -12.58 -9.04 8.53
CA SER A 92 -13.02 -9.90 9.63
C SER A 92 -11.94 -10.91 9.98
N GLU A 93 -11.89 -11.27 11.27
CA GLU A 93 -10.82 -12.13 11.78
C GLU A 93 -10.88 -13.57 11.29
N ASP A 94 -12.02 -14.00 10.78
CA ASP A 94 -12.16 -15.35 10.24
C ASP A 94 -11.60 -15.50 8.83
N GLN A 95 -11.17 -14.40 8.21
CA GLN A 95 -10.54 -14.46 6.90
C GLN A 95 -9.03 -14.56 7.03
N GLU A 96 -8.44 -15.41 6.21
CA GLU A 96 -7.00 -15.56 6.17
C GLU A 96 -6.46 -14.98 4.87
N ALA A 97 -5.36 -14.23 4.97
CA ALA A 97 -4.72 -13.67 3.80
C ALA A 97 -4.02 -14.76 3.01
N ILE A 98 -4.09 -14.68 1.70
CA ILE A 98 -3.35 -15.55 0.80
C ILE A 98 -2.54 -14.67 -0.13
N THR A 99 -1.52 -15.24 -0.75
CA THR A 99 -0.79 -14.54 -1.79
C THR A 99 -1.55 -14.73 -3.09
N GLY A 100 -2.15 -13.67 -3.57
CA GLY A 100 -2.90 -13.68 -4.80
C GLY A 100 -2.02 -13.30 -5.98
N TYR A 101 -2.57 -12.50 -6.87
CA TYR A 101 -1.83 -12.08 -8.06
C TYR A 101 -2.33 -10.71 -8.50
N ASP A 102 -1.52 -10.07 -9.32
CA ASP A 102 -1.90 -8.82 -9.95
C ASP A 102 -2.24 -9.15 -11.41
N PRO A 103 -3.50 -8.96 -11.82
CA PRO A 103 -3.89 -9.28 -13.21
C PRO A 103 -3.10 -8.52 -14.25
N GLU A 104 -2.49 -7.38 -13.90
CA GLU A 104 -1.68 -6.60 -14.82
C GLU A 104 -0.26 -7.11 -14.93
N GLU A 105 0.13 -8.05 -14.06
CA GLU A 105 1.48 -8.60 -14.02
C GLU A 105 1.43 -10.11 -14.22
N THR A 106 1.18 -10.52 -15.46
CA THR A 106 0.89 -11.92 -15.77
C THR A 106 2.08 -12.75 -16.22
N GLY A 107 3.31 -12.25 -16.05
CA GLY A 107 4.48 -12.98 -16.45
C GLY A 107 4.77 -14.19 -15.58
N GLU A 108 5.79 -14.98 -15.97
CA GLU A 108 6.19 -16.17 -15.21
C GLU A 108 6.80 -15.84 -13.85
N ASN A 109 7.25 -14.61 -13.68
CA ASN A 109 7.90 -14.19 -12.45
C ASN A 109 7.27 -12.88 -11.96
N PRO A 110 6.02 -12.94 -11.47
CA PRO A 110 5.32 -11.74 -11.07
C PRO A 110 6.01 -11.04 -9.90
N PRO A 111 5.91 -9.70 -9.82
CA PRO A 111 6.54 -8.96 -8.73
C PRO A 111 6.03 -9.31 -7.34
N LEU A 112 4.73 -9.55 -7.19
CA LEU A 112 4.16 -9.90 -5.88
C LEU A 112 4.61 -11.31 -5.51
N LYS A 113 5.40 -11.42 -4.44
CA LYS A 113 5.99 -12.69 -4.02
C LYS A 113 5.31 -13.28 -2.81
N GLU A 114 4.82 -12.46 -1.90
CA GLU A 114 4.30 -12.95 -0.64
C GLU A 114 3.41 -11.90 0.01
N VAL A 115 2.33 -12.34 0.64
CA VAL A 115 1.48 -11.51 1.47
C VAL A 115 1.68 -11.97 2.91
N LEU A 116 1.91 -11.03 3.82
CA LEU A 116 2.20 -11.37 5.21
C LEU A 116 1.80 -10.24 6.13
N TRP A 117 1.63 -10.58 7.40
CA TRP A 117 1.36 -9.59 8.46
C TRP A 117 2.67 -9.23 9.13
N MET A 118 2.95 -7.95 9.25
CA MET A 118 4.22 -7.48 9.83
C MET A 118 3.95 -6.43 10.90
N SER A 119 4.69 -6.55 12.00
CA SER A 119 4.70 -5.48 12.98
C SER A 119 5.56 -4.34 12.45
N LEU A 120 5.33 -3.14 12.95
CA LEU A 120 6.00 -1.95 12.43
C LEU A 120 7.52 -2.04 12.55
N ASP A 121 8.02 -2.61 13.65
CA ASP A 121 9.44 -2.74 13.87
C ASP A 121 10.12 -3.79 12.98
N GLU A 122 9.33 -4.66 12.34
CA GLU A 122 9.87 -5.62 11.37
C GLU A 122 10.05 -5.01 9.99
N ILE A 123 9.45 -3.86 9.75
CA ILE A 123 9.48 -3.19 8.45
C ILE A 123 10.70 -2.27 8.42
N SER A 124 11.49 -2.35 7.34
CA SER A 124 12.69 -1.53 7.22
C SER A 124 12.35 -0.04 7.17
N GLU A 125 13.31 0.77 7.56
CA GLU A 125 13.15 2.22 7.56
C GLU A 125 12.72 2.76 6.20
N LYS A 126 13.35 2.25 5.17
CA LYS A 126 13.04 2.65 3.80
C LYS A 126 11.56 2.40 3.47
N ASP A 127 11.06 1.25 3.85
CA ASP A 127 9.68 0.87 3.54
C ASP A 127 8.69 1.56 4.48
N ARG A 128 9.08 1.83 5.74
CA ARG A 128 8.23 2.58 6.67
C ARG A 128 7.92 3.98 6.18
N ALA A 129 8.83 4.59 5.43
CA ALA A 129 8.59 5.94 4.91
C ALA A 129 7.31 6.02 4.08
N PHE A 130 7.02 4.98 3.32
CA PHE A 130 5.79 4.93 2.53
C PHE A 130 4.55 4.79 3.41
N LEU A 131 4.68 4.12 4.55
CA LEU A 131 3.55 4.01 5.48
C LEU A 131 3.18 5.37 6.06
N TRP A 132 4.19 6.20 6.35
CA TRP A 132 3.94 7.58 6.77
C TRP A 132 3.24 8.36 5.66
N PHE A 133 3.71 8.17 4.44
CA PHE A 133 3.13 8.81 3.27
C PHE A 133 1.64 8.44 3.12
N TYR A 134 1.29 7.21 3.44
CA TYR A 134 -0.09 6.73 3.36
C TYR A 134 -0.93 7.06 4.59
N GLY A 135 -0.37 7.72 5.58
CA GLY A 135 -1.13 8.19 6.73
C GLY A 135 -1.25 7.21 7.88
N LEU A 136 -0.35 6.23 7.97
CA LEU A 136 -0.43 5.23 9.03
C LEU A 136 -0.45 5.84 10.44
N LEU A 137 0.22 6.96 10.62
CA LEU A 137 0.27 7.58 11.95
C LEU A 137 -1.09 8.07 12.46
N THR A 138 -2.07 8.17 11.58
CA THR A 138 -3.42 8.54 12.00
C THR A 138 -4.27 7.33 12.40
N VAL A 139 -3.73 6.11 12.22
CA VAL A 139 -4.40 4.90 12.67
C VAL A 139 -4.08 4.72 14.16
N ASP A 140 -5.10 4.34 14.94
CA ASP A 140 -4.97 4.23 16.38
C ASP A 140 -3.81 3.33 16.81
N GLY A 141 -3.02 3.83 17.74
CA GLY A 141 -1.93 3.07 18.36
C GLY A 141 -0.56 3.26 17.72
N TYR A 142 -0.49 3.66 16.46
CA TYR A 142 0.82 3.72 15.79
C TYR A 142 1.64 4.94 16.18
N PHE A 143 1.00 6.05 16.40
CA PHE A 143 1.72 7.23 16.87
C PHE A 143 2.34 6.97 18.25
N GLU A 144 1.58 6.35 19.15
CA GLU A 144 2.06 6.00 20.48
C GLU A 144 3.19 4.99 20.42
N GLU A 145 3.08 4.01 19.53
CA GLU A 145 4.14 3.03 19.38
C GLU A 145 5.46 3.71 18.99
N ILE A 146 5.42 4.60 18.01
CA ILE A 146 6.62 5.28 17.56
C ILE A 146 7.21 6.16 18.64
N LYS A 147 6.36 6.84 19.38
CA LYS A 147 6.84 7.64 20.52
C LYS A 147 7.55 6.78 21.54
N SER A 148 7.12 5.54 21.72
CA SER A 148 7.73 4.65 22.70
C SER A 148 9.12 4.17 22.29
N TRP A 149 9.48 4.29 21.02
CA TRP A 149 10.80 3.87 20.56
C TRP A 149 11.92 4.75 21.12
N GLY A 150 11.59 5.95 21.57
CA GLY A 150 12.48 6.79 22.38
C GLY A 150 13.78 7.21 21.75
N GLY A 151 13.85 7.31 20.50
CA GLY A 151 15.07 7.67 19.83
C GLY A 151 14.80 8.25 18.48
N GLU A 152 15.43 7.70 17.49
CA GLU A 152 15.30 8.19 16.15
C GLU A 152 14.06 7.64 15.51
N ILE A 153 13.28 8.50 14.91
CA ILE A 153 12.08 8.14 14.18
C ILE A 153 12.39 8.35 12.70
N SER A 154 12.05 7.33 11.89
CA SER A 154 12.20 7.44 10.45
C SER A 154 11.12 8.31 9.87
N TYR A 155 11.50 9.26 9.09
CA TYR A 155 10.57 10.13 8.39
C TYR A 155 10.67 9.91 6.88
N PRO A 156 9.62 10.24 6.13
CA PRO A 156 9.69 10.15 4.67
C PRO A 156 10.91 10.90 4.12
N GLY A 157 11.65 10.24 3.26
CA GLY A 157 12.84 10.81 2.67
C GLY A 157 14.14 10.49 3.39
N GLU A 158 14.09 10.03 4.63
CA GLU A 158 15.28 9.65 5.35
C GLU A 158 15.62 8.19 5.09
N GLY A 159 16.90 7.89 4.91
CA GLY A 159 17.34 6.53 4.65
C GLY A 159 16.95 6.02 3.29
N MET A 160 16.52 6.88 2.45
CA MET A 160 16.05 6.52 1.11
C MET A 160 17.18 6.43 0.10
#